data_9e175d30a4e3008de42b1f901cdf167a
#
_entry.id   9e175d30a4e3008de42b1f901cdf167a
#
_cell.length_a   1.000
_cell.length_b   1.000
_cell.length_c   1.000
_cell.angle_alpha   90.00
_cell.angle_beta   90.00
_cell.angle_gamma   90.00
#
_symmetry.space_group_name_H-M   'P 1'
#
loop_
_entity.id
_entity.type
_entity.pdbx_description
1 polymer ?
#
loop_
_entity_poly.entity_id
_entity_poly.type
_entity_poly.pdbx_seq_one_letter_code
_entity_poly.pdbx_strand_id
1 'polypeptide(L)'
;MVYVKGKRKVDFEYNAKTLEHKEKLESFMQQNVYPAEREHHAFIEDPSNMWQQPPVVEELKAKAQEAGIWNWFLPAEYAEWSPGFTNLEFAPLAEVMGRVPWSFEVFNCSAPDRGNMEVLAKYGTPEQQDQWLRPLMEGRIRSTYGMTEPQVASSDATNMELQIDRDGDDYVLNGRKWWSSNIYHPLCEFVITMGVSNPDNPRHQRHSMVIVPKDTPGLEIVRPLSVFGNFHSPAGHGELAYHDVRVPIDNIILGEGRGFEIAQGRLGPGRFQYAMTNVGMAQRMLDLMCTRVEQREAFGSKLRDFSSVRQDIARARCSIEQARLLVLKAAAEMDKSGAKGARDYISMVKIVGPKLAHDVAERAMQIFGGKGVSGDTPIAEMYVMGRLMRIADGPDEVHMNQLAKLTMAQTEIARQEGSGGVDWYGD
;
A
#
# COMPACT_ATOMS: atom_id res chain seq x y z
N MET A 1 18.17 5.42 -23.75
CA MET A 1 18.05 6.77 -23.15
C MET A 1 18.04 7.78 -24.30
N VAL A 2 16.86 8.08 -24.86
CA VAL A 2 16.71 9.07 -25.93
C VAL A 2 16.89 10.44 -25.31
N TYR A 3 18.01 11.11 -25.59
CA TYR A 3 18.24 12.51 -25.23
C TYR A 3 17.31 13.39 -26.06
N VAL A 4 16.12 13.68 -25.54
CA VAL A 4 15.31 14.77 -26.08
C VAL A 4 15.90 16.08 -25.61
N LYS A 5 16.40 16.88 -26.56
CA LYS A 5 16.90 18.25 -26.33
C LYS A 5 15.78 19.15 -25.76
N GLY A 6 15.65 19.18 -24.46
CA GLY A 6 14.92 20.20 -23.70
C GLY A 6 15.66 20.34 -22.38
N LYS A 7 15.99 21.56 -21.95
CA LYS A 7 16.65 21.82 -20.68
C LYS A 7 15.77 21.32 -19.54
N ARG A 8 15.91 20.04 -19.14
CA ARG A 8 15.29 19.53 -17.92
C ARG A 8 16.15 20.00 -16.75
N LYS A 9 15.65 21.00 -16.01
CA LYS A 9 16.20 21.35 -14.71
C LYS A 9 15.85 20.19 -13.78
N VAL A 10 16.84 19.55 -13.18
CA VAL A 10 16.63 18.63 -12.08
C VAL A 10 16.45 19.51 -10.84
N ASP A 11 15.28 19.49 -10.25
CA ASP A 11 14.97 20.20 -9.01
C ASP A 11 14.70 19.15 -7.93
N PHE A 12 15.41 19.23 -6.82
CA PHE A 12 15.28 18.34 -5.68
C PHE A 12 14.46 18.95 -4.56
N GLU A 13 14.01 20.21 -4.72
CA GLU A 13 13.20 20.90 -3.73
C GLU A 13 11.72 20.63 -3.95
N TYR A 14 10.99 20.54 -2.85
CA TYR A 14 9.54 20.46 -2.92
C TYR A 14 8.95 21.83 -3.28
N ASN A 15 7.85 21.84 -4.04
CA ASN A 15 7.13 23.07 -4.31
C ASN A 15 6.48 23.67 -3.04
N ALA A 16 6.08 24.93 -3.08
CA ALA A 16 5.53 25.65 -1.94
C ALA A 16 4.29 24.97 -1.35
N LYS A 17 3.39 24.42 -2.20
CA LYS A 17 2.20 23.69 -1.78
C LYS A 17 2.58 22.45 -0.96
N THR A 18 3.53 21.68 -1.45
CA THR A 18 4.01 20.47 -0.75
C THR A 18 4.65 20.81 0.59
N LEU A 19 5.46 21.87 0.65
CA LEU A 19 6.10 22.31 1.90
C LEU A 19 5.07 22.74 2.94
N GLU A 20 4.09 23.56 2.56
CA GLU A 20 3.01 24.00 3.45
C GLU A 20 2.23 22.81 4.04
N HIS A 21 1.80 21.88 3.18
CA HIS A 21 1.02 20.72 3.63
C HIS A 21 1.87 19.72 4.45
N LYS A 22 3.15 19.58 4.12
CA LYS A 22 4.09 18.78 4.88
C LYS A 22 4.28 19.35 6.29
N GLU A 23 4.50 20.64 6.44
CA GLU A 23 4.61 21.31 7.74
C GLU A 23 3.33 21.15 8.57
N LYS A 24 2.16 21.35 7.95
CA LYS A 24 0.86 21.14 8.58
C LYS A 24 0.70 19.70 9.08
N LEU A 25 1.05 18.72 8.26
CA LEU A 25 0.97 17.30 8.61
C LEU A 25 1.97 16.93 9.71
N GLU A 26 3.22 17.40 9.62
CA GLU A 26 4.25 17.18 10.65
C GLU A 26 3.82 17.75 12.00
N SER A 27 3.24 18.96 12.00
CA SER A 27 2.68 19.57 13.20
C SER A 27 1.53 18.72 13.78
N PHE A 28 0.63 18.23 12.94
CA PHE A 28 -0.47 17.36 13.36
C PHE A 28 0.04 16.04 13.96
N MET A 29 1.00 15.40 13.30
CA MET A 29 1.64 14.19 13.79
C MET A 29 2.28 14.41 15.17
N GLN A 30 3.02 15.50 15.32
CA GLN A 30 3.71 15.83 16.57
C GLN A 30 2.75 16.12 17.73
N GLN A 31 1.65 16.81 17.46
CA GLN A 31 0.72 17.25 18.51
C GLN A 31 -0.34 16.20 18.85
N ASN A 32 -0.69 15.32 17.92
CA ASN A 32 -1.83 14.44 18.05
C ASN A 32 -1.45 12.95 17.92
N VAL A 33 -0.74 12.55 16.86
CA VAL A 33 -0.52 11.12 16.58
C VAL A 33 0.56 10.50 17.48
N TYR A 34 1.75 11.13 17.58
CA TYR A 34 2.82 10.58 18.42
C TYR A 34 2.43 10.48 19.89
N PRO A 35 1.73 11.44 20.51
CA PRO A 35 1.26 11.29 21.90
C PRO A 35 0.28 10.12 22.08
N ALA A 36 -0.51 9.80 21.07
CA ALA A 36 -1.54 8.75 21.10
C ALA A 36 -0.97 7.33 20.90
N GLU A 37 0.29 7.16 20.47
CA GLU A 37 0.88 5.85 20.14
C GLU A 37 0.75 4.83 21.30
N ARG A 38 0.97 5.26 22.54
CA ARG A 38 0.91 4.35 23.70
C ARG A 38 -0.52 3.92 24.02
N GLU A 39 -1.47 4.83 23.91
CA GLU A 39 -2.89 4.54 24.12
C GLU A 39 -3.41 3.60 23.06
N HIS A 40 -3.12 3.90 21.79
CA HIS A 40 -3.45 3.02 20.65
C HIS A 40 -2.87 1.61 20.87
N HIS A 41 -1.58 1.52 21.19
CA HIS A 41 -0.91 0.23 21.38
C HIS A 41 -1.52 -0.58 22.54
N ALA A 42 -1.73 0.06 23.69
CA ALA A 42 -2.35 -0.59 24.83
C ALA A 42 -3.77 -1.11 24.54
N PHE A 43 -4.53 -0.38 23.72
CA PHE A 43 -5.87 -0.80 23.32
C PHE A 43 -5.83 -2.04 22.42
N ILE A 44 -4.98 -2.06 21.40
CA ILE A 44 -4.92 -3.20 20.44
C ILE A 44 -4.24 -4.45 21.03
N GLU A 45 -3.42 -4.30 22.06
CA GLU A 45 -2.80 -5.44 22.77
C GLU A 45 -3.75 -6.15 23.75
N ASP A 46 -4.84 -5.49 24.16
CA ASP A 46 -5.85 -6.11 25.00
C ASP A 46 -6.75 -7.04 24.18
N PRO A 47 -6.72 -8.37 24.42
CA PRO A 47 -7.54 -9.32 23.66
C PRO A 47 -9.05 -9.07 23.76
N SER A 48 -9.53 -8.39 24.79
CA SER A 48 -10.95 -8.03 24.95
C SER A 48 -11.42 -6.99 23.94
N ASN A 49 -10.49 -6.24 23.34
CA ASN A 49 -10.75 -5.24 22.31
C ASN A 49 -10.55 -5.76 20.89
N MET A 50 -10.31 -7.06 20.74
CA MET A 50 -10.12 -7.65 19.42
C MET A 50 -11.29 -7.28 18.48
N TRP A 51 -10.94 -6.79 17.30
CA TRP A 51 -11.88 -6.29 16.27
C TRP A 51 -12.68 -5.02 16.67
N GLN A 52 -12.26 -4.31 17.70
CA GLN A 52 -12.83 -3.00 18.04
C GLN A 52 -11.90 -1.88 17.57
N GLN A 53 -12.50 -0.84 17.02
CA GLN A 53 -11.76 0.36 16.63
C GLN A 53 -11.27 1.11 17.88
N PRO A 54 -9.97 1.43 17.99
CA PRO A 54 -9.47 2.24 19.10
C PRO A 54 -10.17 3.61 19.17
N PRO A 55 -10.78 4.00 20.30
CA PRO A 55 -11.46 5.29 20.42
C PRO A 55 -10.58 6.48 20.05
N VAL A 56 -9.31 6.43 20.41
CA VAL A 56 -8.34 7.49 20.09
C VAL A 56 -8.17 7.70 18.58
N VAL A 57 -8.34 6.66 17.76
CA VAL A 57 -8.28 6.80 16.30
C VAL A 57 -9.46 7.60 15.78
N GLU A 58 -10.68 7.36 16.30
CA GLU A 58 -11.87 8.10 15.91
C GLU A 58 -11.79 9.58 16.32
N GLU A 59 -11.25 9.87 17.51
CA GLU A 59 -10.99 11.25 17.95
C GLU A 59 -9.98 11.95 17.03
N LEU A 60 -8.92 11.25 16.64
CA LEU A 60 -7.91 11.78 15.73
C LEU A 60 -8.45 11.99 14.32
N LYS A 61 -9.34 11.12 13.82
CA LYS A 61 -10.04 11.29 12.54
C LYS A 61 -10.86 12.56 12.52
N ALA A 62 -11.64 12.82 13.57
CA ALA A 62 -12.41 14.06 13.68
C ALA A 62 -11.51 15.31 13.63
N LYS A 63 -10.41 15.31 14.37
CA LYS A 63 -9.40 16.39 14.33
C LYS A 63 -8.74 16.55 12.96
N ALA A 64 -8.46 15.43 12.27
CA ALA A 64 -7.85 15.44 10.94
C ALA A 64 -8.82 16.04 9.90
N GLN A 65 -10.10 15.68 9.98
CA GLN A 65 -11.16 16.28 9.14
C GLN A 65 -11.28 17.78 9.38
N GLU A 66 -11.35 18.22 10.63
CA GLU A 66 -11.41 19.65 11.01
C GLU A 66 -10.18 20.40 10.49
N ALA A 67 -9.00 19.78 10.59
CA ALA A 67 -7.77 20.32 10.05
C ALA A 67 -7.69 20.24 8.51
N GLY A 68 -8.63 19.60 7.81
CA GLY A 68 -8.58 19.42 6.35
C GLY A 68 -7.42 18.53 5.90
N ILE A 69 -6.99 17.58 6.75
CA ILE A 69 -5.98 16.55 6.43
C ILE A 69 -6.75 15.24 6.20
N TRP A 70 -7.40 15.13 5.02
CA TRP A 70 -8.33 14.06 4.74
C TRP A 70 -8.29 13.64 3.28
N ASN A 71 -8.23 12.33 2.99
CA ASN A 71 -8.21 11.76 1.63
C ASN A 71 -7.09 12.26 0.71
N TRP A 72 -5.97 12.73 1.24
CA TRP A 72 -4.90 13.34 0.45
C TRP A 72 -4.23 12.40 -0.56
N PHE A 73 -4.48 11.10 -0.44
CA PHE A 73 -3.89 10.07 -1.31
C PHE A 73 -4.44 10.09 -2.74
N LEU A 74 -5.66 10.63 -2.96
CA LEU A 74 -6.34 10.52 -4.25
C LEU A 74 -5.82 11.57 -5.23
N PRO A 75 -5.22 11.16 -6.38
CA PRO A 75 -4.61 12.09 -7.33
C PRO A 75 -5.60 13.08 -7.94
N ALA A 76 -5.09 14.25 -8.36
CA ALA A 76 -5.87 15.34 -8.95
C ALA A 76 -6.69 14.93 -10.19
N GLU A 77 -6.32 13.86 -10.88
CA GLU A 77 -7.05 13.33 -12.04
C GLU A 77 -8.47 12.83 -11.71
N TYR A 78 -8.77 12.57 -10.42
CA TYR A 78 -10.09 12.12 -9.96
C TYR A 78 -11.06 13.27 -9.66
N ALA A 79 -10.76 14.47 -10.14
CA ALA A 79 -11.63 15.66 -10.16
C ALA A 79 -12.34 15.94 -8.81
N GLU A 80 -13.67 15.80 -8.75
CA GLU A 80 -14.48 16.14 -7.56
C GLU A 80 -14.16 15.32 -6.31
N TRP A 81 -13.57 14.12 -6.47
CA TRP A 81 -13.20 13.23 -5.37
C TRP A 81 -11.84 13.55 -4.78
N SER A 82 -10.99 14.31 -5.51
CA SER A 82 -9.61 14.57 -5.14
C SER A 82 -9.42 15.89 -4.40
N PRO A 83 -8.53 15.92 -3.39
CA PRO A 83 -8.08 17.18 -2.78
C PRO A 83 -7.09 17.96 -3.68
N GLY A 84 -6.77 17.46 -4.88
CA GLY A 84 -5.99 18.15 -5.89
C GLY A 84 -4.47 17.99 -5.77
N PHE A 85 -3.97 16.93 -5.14
CA PHE A 85 -2.53 16.61 -5.14
C PHE A 85 -2.14 15.79 -6.36
N THR A 86 -0.93 16.03 -6.88
CA THR A 86 -0.26 15.09 -7.77
C THR A 86 0.39 13.96 -6.96
N ASN A 87 0.79 12.87 -7.62
CA ASN A 87 1.54 11.80 -6.94
C ASN A 87 2.87 12.33 -6.35
N LEU A 88 3.54 13.24 -7.06
CA LEU A 88 4.79 13.85 -6.60
C LEU A 88 4.57 14.73 -5.36
N GLU A 89 3.47 15.47 -5.29
CA GLU A 89 3.12 16.30 -4.14
C GLU A 89 2.70 15.45 -2.93
N PHE A 90 2.00 14.33 -3.15
CA PHE A 90 1.57 13.43 -2.07
C PHE A 90 2.71 12.57 -1.51
N ALA A 91 3.73 12.25 -2.31
CA ALA A 91 4.81 11.36 -1.91
C ALA A 91 5.47 11.74 -0.57
N PRO A 92 5.95 12.98 -0.34
CA PRO A 92 6.54 13.36 0.95
C PRO A 92 5.53 13.38 2.10
N LEU A 93 4.23 13.56 1.82
CA LEU A 93 3.17 13.50 2.82
C LEU A 93 2.95 12.05 3.27
N ALA A 94 2.95 11.11 2.33
CA ALA A 94 2.89 9.67 2.63
C ALA A 94 4.11 9.18 3.42
N GLU A 95 5.30 9.77 3.22
CA GLU A 95 6.47 9.50 4.05
C GLU A 95 6.25 9.94 5.50
N VAL A 96 5.69 11.12 5.73
CA VAL A 96 5.39 11.62 7.08
C VAL A 96 4.37 10.72 7.78
N MET A 97 3.27 10.34 7.10
CA MET A 97 2.29 9.38 7.62
C MET A 97 2.94 8.01 7.91
N GLY A 98 3.81 7.54 7.03
CA GLY A 98 4.51 6.26 7.15
C GLY A 98 5.40 6.13 8.38
N ARG A 99 5.76 7.21 9.05
CA ARG A 99 6.49 7.17 10.33
C ARG A 99 5.70 6.48 11.45
N VAL A 100 4.35 6.48 11.36
CA VAL A 100 3.44 5.76 12.25
C VAL A 100 2.41 5.04 11.36
N PRO A 101 2.61 3.76 11.00
CA PRO A 101 1.83 3.09 9.97
C PRO A 101 0.30 3.13 10.16
N TRP A 102 -0.19 3.01 11.39
CA TRP A 102 -1.62 3.11 11.66
C TRP A 102 -2.21 4.52 11.45
N SER A 103 -1.37 5.57 11.37
CA SER A 103 -1.86 6.94 11.14
C SER A 103 -2.54 7.14 9.80
N PHE A 104 -2.29 6.28 8.80
CA PHE A 104 -3.03 6.32 7.54
C PHE A 104 -4.54 6.20 7.75
N GLU A 105 -4.97 5.47 8.78
CA GLU A 105 -6.37 5.37 9.17
C GLU A 105 -6.93 6.71 9.65
N VAL A 106 -6.14 7.48 10.41
CA VAL A 106 -6.51 8.81 10.91
C VAL A 106 -6.84 9.77 9.77
N PHE A 107 -6.16 9.64 8.62
CA PHE A 107 -6.29 10.52 7.47
C PHE A 107 -7.17 9.95 6.34
N ASN A 108 -7.85 8.82 6.59
CA ASN A 108 -8.61 8.07 5.59
C ASN A 108 -7.78 7.69 4.36
N CYS A 109 -6.53 7.37 4.57
CA CYS A 109 -5.56 7.00 3.53
C CYS A 109 -5.09 5.55 3.64
N SER A 110 -5.74 4.72 4.50
CA SER A 110 -5.34 3.33 4.74
C SER A 110 -5.77 2.40 3.59
N ALA A 111 -5.04 1.29 3.43
CA ALA A 111 -5.42 0.22 2.53
C ALA A 111 -6.22 -0.85 3.31
N PRO A 112 -7.16 -1.55 2.64
CA PRO A 112 -7.44 -1.56 1.20
C PRO A 112 -8.34 -0.42 0.70
N ASP A 113 -8.94 0.37 1.60
CA ASP A 113 -9.97 1.37 1.27
C ASP A 113 -9.50 2.36 0.20
N ARG A 114 -8.29 2.94 0.34
CA ARG A 114 -7.77 3.87 -0.66
C ARG A 114 -7.77 3.29 -2.08
N GLY A 115 -7.36 2.02 -2.24
CA GLY A 115 -7.36 1.36 -3.55
C GLY A 115 -8.78 1.06 -4.05
N ASN A 116 -9.72 0.76 -3.16
CA ASN A 116 -11.12 0.55 -3.48
C ASN A 116 -11.81 1.88 -3.83
N MET A 117 -11.47 2.98 -3.14
CA MET A 117 -11.92 4.33 -3.50
C MET A 117 -11.42 4.73 -4.90
N GLU A 118 -10.14 4.47 -5.23
CA GLU A 118 -9.61 4.70 -6.58
C GLU A 118 -10.36 3.88 -7.65
N VAL A 119 -10.68 2.61 -7.37
CA VAL A 119 -11.46 1.75 -8.28
C VAL A 119 -12.84 2.35 -8.53
N LEU A 120 -13.56 2.71 -7.46
CA LEU A 120 -14.91 3.25 -7.56
C LEU A 120 -14.93 4.64 -8.19
N ALA A 121 -13.96 5.50 -7.89
CA ALA A 121 -13.84 6.83 -8.50
C ALA A 121 -13.57 6.75 -10.00
N LYS A 122 -12.80 5.74 -10.45
CA LYS A 122 -12.41 5.59 -11.85
C LYS A 122 -13.40 4.77 -12.68
N TYR A 123 -13.96 3.72 -12.11
CA TYR A 123 -14.67 2.67 -12.85
C TYR A 123 -16.11 2.46 -12.37
N GLY A 124 -16.48 3.01 -11.21
CA GLY A 124 -17.82 2.88 -10.65
C GLY A 124 -18.85 3.71 -11.43
N THR A 125 -20.09 3.20 -11.51
CA THR A 125 -21.22 3.99 -11.99
C THR A 125 -21.58 5.10 -10.99
N PRO A 126 -22.35 6.14 -11.39
CA PRO A 126 -22.80 7.17 -10.44
C PRO A 126 -23.52 6.57 -9.22
N GLU A 127 -24.35 5.53 -9.42
CA GLU A 127 -25.06 4.83 -8.36
C GLU A 127 -24.09 4.10 -7.40
N GLN A 128 -23.09 3.41 -7.95
CA GLN A 128 -22.04 2.75 -7.15
C GLN A 128 -21.19 3.78 -6.40
N GLN A 129 -20.92 4.93 -6.99
CA GLN A 129 -20.19 6.02 -6.34
C GLN A 129 -21.00 6.63 -5.19
N ASP A 130 -22.30 6.88 -5.38
CA ASP A 130 -23.15 7.41 -4.32
C ASP A 130 -23.35 6.40 -3.18
N GLN A 131 -23.54 5.12 -3.51
CA GLN A 131 -23.77 4.07 -2.53
C GLN A 131 -22.53 3.68 -1.74
N TRP A 132 -21.36 3.58 -2.38
CA TRP A 132 -20.16 2.99 -1.80
C TRP A 132 -18.98 3.96 -1.68
N LEU A 133 -18.67 4.74 -2.74
CA LEU A 133 -17.53 5.64 -2.72
C LEU A 133 -17.74 6.80 -1.76
N ARG A 134 -18.88 7.48 -1.83
CA ARG A 134 -19.15 8.65 -0.98
C ARG A 134 -19.02 8.33 0.51
N PRO A 135 -19.66 7.27 1.06
CA PRO A 135 -19.49 6.92 2.47
C PRO A 135 -18.06 6.45 2.81
N LEU A 136 -17.31 5.83 1.89
CA LEU A 136 -15.88 5.56 2.09
C LEU A 136 -15.06 6.85 2.20
N MET A 137 -15.28 7.80 1.28
CA MET A 137 -14.60 9.11 1.29
C MET A 137 -14.92 9.93 2.54
N GLU A 138 -16.13 9.79 3.09
CA GLU A 138 -16.53 10.39 4.36
C GLU A 138 -16.00 9.64 5.59
N GLY A 139 -15.43 8.46 5.42
CA GLY A 139 -14.92 7.62 6.51
C GLY A 139 -16.00 6.92 7.33
N ARG A 140 -17.26 6.89 6.86
CA ARG A 140 -18.40 6.27 7.55
C ARG A 140 -18.43 4.75 7.43
N ILE A 141 -17.87 4.22 6.37
CA ILE A 141 -17.74 2.77 6.12
C ILE A 141 -16.30 2.41 5.77
N ARG A 142 -16.03 1.11 5.78
CA ARG A 142 -14.80 0.49 5.29
C ARG A 142 -15.13 -0.58 4.26
N SER A 143 -14.11 -1.03 3.56
CA SER A 143 -14.23 -2.03 2.51
C SER A 143 -13.09 -3.04 2.53
N THR A 144 -13.30 -4.13 1.82
CA THR A 144 -12.31 -5.18 1.65
C THR A 144 -12.08 -5.47 0.16
N TYR A 145 -10.95 -6.12 -0.17
CA TYR A 145 -10.62 -6.53 -1.53
C TYR A 145 -10.36 -8.03 -1.57
N GLY A 146 -11.27 -8.76 -2.24
CA GLY A 146 -11.23 -10.21 -2.38
C GLY A 146 -10.62 -10.63 -3.72
N MET A 147 -9.29 -10.71 -3.79
CA MET A 147 -8.58 -11.16 -4.99
C MET A 147 -7.87 -12.50 -4.77
N THR A 148 -7.01 -12.57 -3.77
CA THR A 148 -6.13 -13.71 -3.49
C THR A 148 -6.90 -14.96 -3.09
N GLU A 149 -6.50 -16.13 -3.58
CA GLU A 149 -7.14 -17.43 -3.32
C GLU A 149 -6.16 -18.43 -2.69
N PRO A 150 -6.64 -19.31 -1.77
CA PRO A 150 -5.76 -20.25 -1.08
C PRO A 150 -5.27 -21.40 -1.98
N GLN A 151 -6.03 -21.79 -3.00
CA GLN A 151 -5.76 -22.96 -3.84
C GLN A 151 -4.84 -22.68 -5.02
N VAL A 152 -4.65 -21.41 -5.43
CA VAL A 152 -3.86 -21.05 -6.60
C VAL A 152 -2.78 -20.01 -6.29
N ALA A 153 -1.74 -19.96 -7.13
CA ALA A 153 -0.71 -18.93 -7.05
C ALA A 153 -1.25 -17.59 -7.54
N SER A 154 -1.85 -16.82 -6.64
CA SER A 154 -2.54 -15.55 -6.92
C SER A 154 -1.61 -14.40 -7.31
N SER A 155 -0.29 -14.58 -7.25
CA SER A 155 0.69 -13.67 -7.85
C SER A 155 0.56 -13.57 -9.36
N ASP A 156 0.02 -14.60 -10.01
CA ASP A 156 -0.52 -14.54 -11.38
C ASP A 156 -2.01 -14.17 -11.31
N ALA A 157 -2.33 -12.91 -11.56
CA ALA A 157 -3.69 -12.38 -11.49
C ALA A 157 -4.68 -13.04 -12.49
N THR A 158 -4.18 -13.85 -13.43
CA THR A 158 -5.01 -14.60 -14.39
C THR A 158 -5.31 -16.02 -13.94
N ASN A 159 -4.87 -16.41 -12.73
CA ASN A 159 -4.97 -17.76 -12.20
C ASN A 159 -6.12 -17.94 -11.18
N MET A 160 -6.94 -16.90 -11.00
CA MET A 160 -8.08 -16.94 -10.07
C MET A 160 -9.14 -17.91 -10.55
N GLU A 161 -9.77 -18.64 -9.64
CA GLU A 161 -10.72 -19.72 -9.90
C GLU A 161 -12.13 -19.47 -9.35
N LEU A 162 -12.32 -18.52 -8.42
CA LEU A 162 -13.66 -18.18 -7.92
C LEU A 162 -14.57 -17.87 -9.10
N GLN A 163 -15.72 -18.58 -9.18
CA GLN A 163 -16.68 -18.44 -10.28
C GLN A 163 -17.66 -17.29 -10.02
N ILE A 164 -17.98 -16.56 -11.07
CA ILE A 164 -19.02 -15.52 -11.11
C ILE A 164 -19.94 -15.88 -12.30
N ASP A 165 -21.04 -16.58 -12.01
CA ASP A 165 -21.96 -17.03 -13.03
C ASP A 165 -23.16 -16.09 -13.11
N ARG A 166 -23.61 -15.75 -14.31
CA ARG A 166 -24.82 -14.96 -14.51
C ARG A 166 -26.06 -15.84 -14.44
N ASP A 167 -27.02 -15.47 -13.58
CA ASP A 167 -28.32 -16.14 -13.44
C ASP A 167 -29.44 -15.09 -13.42
N GLY A 168 -30.02 -14.84 -14.60
CA GLY A 168 -31.04 -13.80 -14.78
C GLY A 168 -30.49 -12.39 -14.53
N ASP A 169 -31.05 -11.72 -13.55
CA ASP A 169 -30.68 -10.37 -13.12
C ASP A 169 -29.67 -10.37 -11.96
N ASP A 170 -29.11 -11.54 -11.62
CA ASP A 170 -28.10 -11.69 -10.58
C ASP A 170 -26.78 -12.28 -11.13
N TYR A 171 -25.70 -12.03 -10.38
CA TYR A 171 -24.50 -12.85 -10.38
C TYR A 171 -24.50 -13.79 -9.19
N VAL A 172 -24.09 -15.03 -9.40
CA VAL A 172 -23.92 -16.07 -8.38
C VAL A 172 -22.42 -16.35 -8.22
N LEU A 173 -21.88 -16.14 -7.03
CA LEU A 173 -20.48 -16.32 -6.73
C LEU A 173 -20.25 -17.61 -5.92
N ASN A 174 -19.27 -18.42 -6.36
CA ASN A 174 -18.85 -19.64 -5.69
C ASN A 174 -17.34 -19.76 -5.66
N GLY A 175 -16.75 -20.03 -4.49
CA GLY A 175 -15.30 -20.19 -4.33
C GLY A 175 -14.76 -19.65 -3.01
N ARG A 176 -13.47 -19.40 -2.96
CA ARG A 176 -12.78 -18.95 -1.73
C ARG A 176 -11.84 -17.79 -2.03
N LYS A 177 -11.72 -16.88 -1.06
CA LYS A 177 -10.72 -15.81 -1.03
C LYS A 177 -10.01 -15.83 0.31
N TRP A 178 -8.78 -15.37 0.36
CA TRP A 178 -8.05 -15.18 1.60
C TRP A 178 -7.18 -13.92 1.54
N TRP A 179 -6.57 -13.57 2.67
CA TRP A 179 -5.88 -12.30 2.85
C TRP A 179 -6.75 -11.10 2.50
N SER A 180 -8.07 -11.26 2.72
CA SER A 180 -9.06 -10.20 2.55
C SER A 180 -8.95 -9.24 3.73
N SER A 181 -8.09 -8.23 3.58
CA SER A 181 -7.79 -7.25 4.62
C SER A 181 -8.99 -6.36 4.91
N ASN A 182 -9.15 -5.91 6.14
CA ASN A 182 -10.24 -5.06 6.62
C ASN A 182 -11.59 -5.77 6.85
N ILE A 183 -11.71 -7.06 6.55
CA ILE A 183 -13.01 -7.76 6.65
C ILE A 183 -13.53 -7.82 8.10
N TYR A 184 -12.64 -7.78 9.09
CA TYR A 184 -12.99 -7.77 10.51
C TYR A 184 -13.28 -6.38 11.06
N HIS A 185 -12.93 -5.34 10.33
CA HIS A 185 -13.19 -3.98 10.78
C HIS A 185 -14.70 -3.78 11.02
N PRO A 186 -15.11 -3.19 12.17
CA PRO A 186 -16.54 -3.06 12.51
C PRO A 186 -17.34 -2.23 11.49
N LEU A 187 -16.68 -1.32 10.76
CA LEU A 187 -17.30 -0.51 9.71
C LEU A 187 -17.18 -1.12 8.31
N CYS A 188 -16.67 -2.36 8.15
CA CYS A 188 -16.57 -2.99 6.83
C CYS A 188 -17.95 -3.40 6.33
N GLU A 189 -18.37 -2.83 5.18
CA GLU A 189 -19.69 -3.01 4.60
C GLU A 189 -19.70 -3.86 3.33
N PHE A 190 -18.59 -3.94 2.59
CA PHE A 190 -18.55 -4.68 1.33
C PHE A 190 -17.16 -5.18 0.94
N VAL A 191 -17.16 -6.12 0.00
CA VAL A 191 -15.99 -6.73 -0.63
C VAL A 191 -16.02 -6.44 -2.13
N ILE A 192 -14.95 -5.87 -2.71
CA ILE A 192 -14.74 -5.93 -4.16
C ILE A 192 -14.12 -7.29 -4.47
N THR A 193 -14.90 -8.18 -5.08
CA THR A 193 -14.50 -9.56 -5.35
C THR A 193 -14.13 -9.76 -6.82
N MET A 194 -12.94 -10.29 -7.08
CA MET A 194 -12.49 -10.69 -8.43
C MET A 194 -12.72 -12.18 -8.63
N GLY A 195 -13.33 -12.57 -9.76
CA GLY A 195 -13.56 -13.97 -10.12
C GLY A 195 -13.70 -14.17 -11.63
N VAL A 196 -13.80 -15.43 -12.05
CA VAL A 196 -13.96 -15.85 -13.44
C VAL A 196 -15.42 -15.72 -13.84
N SER A 197 -15.72 -14.91 -14.85
CA SER A 197 -17.05 -14.76 -15.44
C SER A 197 -17.12 -15.26 -16.88
N ASN A 198 -16.01 -15.23 -17.61
CA ASN A 198 -15.95 -15.50 -19.03
C ASN A 198 -14.76 -16.45 -19.35
N PRO A 199 -14.82 -17.75 -18.96
CA PRO A 199 -13.68 -18.65 -19.02
C PRO A 199 -13.14 -18.87 -20.44
N ASP A 200 -13.98 -18.76 -21.48
CA ASP A 200 -13.61 -18.95 -22.88
C ASP A 200 -12.95 -17.72 -23.53
N ASN A 201 -12.99 -16.58 -22.86
CA ASN A 201 -12.39 -15.35 -23.37
C ASN A 201 -10.85 -15.40 -23.33
N PRO A 202 -10.14 -14.51 -24.08
CA PRO A 202 -8.70 -14.35 -23.95
C PRO A 202 -8.28 -14.13 -22.49
N ARG A 203 -7.12 -14.66 -22.11
CA ARG A 203 -6.60 -14.75 -20.74
C ARG A 203 -6.87 -13.51 -19.86
N HIS A 204 -6.70 -12.30 -20.38
CA HIS A 204 -6.86 -11.05 -19.64
C HIS A 204 -8.30 -10.51 -19.62
N GLN A 205 -9.25 -11.25 -20.22
CA GLN A 205 -10.68 -10.90 -20.31
C GLN A 205 -11.58 -11.96 -19.67
N ARG A 206 -11.02 -12.85 -18.86
CA ARG A 206 -11.78 -13.94 -18.20
C ARG A 206 -12.39 -13.52 -16.87
N HIS A 207 -11.87 -12.48 -16.25
CA HIS A 207 -12.21 -12.11 -14.88
C HIS A 207 -13.03 -10.84 -14.86
N SER A 208 -13.96 -10.78 -13.92
CA SER A 208 -14.77 -9.60 -13.58
C SER A 208 -14.55 -9.21 -12.11
N MET A 209 -14.94 -8.00 -11.76
CA MET A 209 -15.01 -7.54 -10.37
C MET A 209 -16.43 -7.16 -10.01
N VAL A 210 -16.89 -7.64 -8.86
CA VAL A 210 -18.25 -7.45 -8.37
C VAL A 210 -18.21 -6.94 -6.94
N ILE A 211 -19.08 -5.98 -6.62
CA ILE A 211 -19.29 -5.49 -5.25
C ILE A 211 -20.22 -6.48 -4.55
N VAL A 212 -19.75 -7.06 -3.44
CA VAL A 212 -20.53 -7.98 -2.60
C VAL A 212 -20.71 -7.34 -1.23
N PRO A 213 -21.93 -6.94 -0.82
CA PRO A 213 -22.20 -6.50 0.56
C PRO A 213 -21.78 -7.58 1.56
N LYS A 214 -21.21 -7.17 2.70
CA LYS A 214 -20.62 -8.10 3.68
C LYS A 214 -21.63 -9.07 4.30
N ASP A 215 -22.87 -8.64 4.44
CA ASP A 215 -23.96 -9.41 5.01
C ASP A 215 -24.77 -10.22 3.98
N THR A 216 -24.30 -10.31 2.72
CA THR A 216 -24.97 -11.09 1.68
C THR A 216 -25.04 -12.56 2.09
N PRO A 217 -26.24 -13.19 2.02
CA PRO A 217 -26.39 -14.62 2.33
C PRO A 217 -25.43 -15.49 1.50
N GLY A 218 -24.79 -16.45 2.18
CA GLY A 218 -23.80 -17.35 1.57
C GLY A 218 -22.36 -16.83 1.62
N LEU A 219 -22.11 -15.57 1.97
CA LEU A 219 -20.77 -15.08 2.26
C LEU A 219 -20.39 -15.43 3.70
N GLU A 220 -19.39 -16.29 3.87
CA GLU A 220 -18.86 -16.74 5.14
C GLU A 220 -17.48 -16.18 5.42
N ILE A 221 -17.27 -15.62 6.61
CA ILE A 221 -15.94 -15.27 7.13
C ILE A 221 -15.41 -16.49 7.88
N VAL A 222 -14.56 -17.30 7.25
CA VAL A 222 -14.14 -18.62 7.73
C VAL A 222 -13.23 -18.52 8.95
N ARG A 223 -12.22 -17.68 8.90
CA ARG A 223 -11.24 -17.48 9.98
C ARG A 223 -10.37 -16.25 9.76
N PRO A 224 -9.82 -15.66 10.82
CA PRO A 224 -8.77 -14.67 10.72
C PRO A 224 -7.43 -15.32 10.34
N LEU A 225 -6.59 -14.55 9.62
CA LEU A 225 -5.23 -14.92 9.25
C LEU A 225 -4.26 -14.02 9.98
N SER A 226 -3.22 -14.58 10.58
CA SER A 226 -2.19 -13.83 11.29
C SER A 226 -0.92 -13.67 10.47
N VAL A 227 -0.27 -12.52 10.61
CA VAL A 227 1.08 -12.25 10.10
C VAL A 227 2.05 -12.34 11.28
N PHE A 228 2.89 -13.37 11.32
CA PHE A 228 3.78 -13.66 12.45
C PHE A 228 3.07 -13.69 13.82
N GLY A 229 1.84 -14.20 13.85
CA GLY A 229 1.02 -14.27 15.05
C GLY A 229 0.21 -13.00 15.37
N ASN A 230 0.43 -11.88 14.68
CA ASN A 230 -0.35 -10.67 14.82
C ASN A 230 -1.53 -10.68 13.82
N PHE A 231 -2.73 -10.47 14.32
CA PHE A 231 -3.95 -10.40 13.50
C PHE A 231 -4.23 -9.02 12.90
N HIS A 232 -3.42 -8.00 13.21
CA HIS A 232 -3.59 -6.62 12.77
C HIS A 232 -4.99 -6.05 13.07
N SER A 233 -5.45 -6.26 14.32
CA SER A 233 -6.72 -5.68 14.79
C SER A 233 -6.69 -4.14 14.69
N PRO A 234 -7.84 -3.48 14.39
CA PRO A 234 -9.16 -4.03 14.14
C PRO A 234 -9.41 -4.51 12.70
N ALA A 235 -8.57 -4.13 11.76
CA ALA A 235 -8.76 -4.41 10.33
C ALA A 235 -8.78 -5.91 10.00
N GLY A 236 -7.77 -6.64 10.47
CA GLY A 236 -7.62 -8.07 10.27
C GLY A 236 -7.44 -8.49 8.81
N HIS A 237 -7.12 -9.77 8.62
CA HIS A 237 -7.08 -10.42 7.31
C HIS A 237 -7.96 -11.66 7.40
N GLY A 238 -8.95 -11.81 6.53
CA GLY A 238 -9.88 -12.93 6.57
C GLY A 238 -9.71 -13.92 5.44
N GLU A 239 -10.09 -15.15 5.72
CA GLU A 239 -10.43 -16.14 4.72
C GLU A 239 -11.94 -16.11 4.53
N LEU A 240 -12.40 -16.01 3.27
CA LEU A 240 -13.79 -15.91 2.88
C LEU A 240 -14.18 -17.13 2.05
N ALA A 241 -15.39 -17.66 2.28
CA ALA A 241 -16.02 -18.64 1.40
C ALA A 241 -17.32 -18.07 0.84
N TYR A 242 -17.56 -18.36 -0.42
CA TYR A 242 -18.73 -17.93 -1.18
C TYR A 242 -19.53 -19.19 -1.53
N HIS A 243 -20.76 -19.29 -1.05
CA HIS A 243 -21.68 -20.41 -1.22
C HIS A 243 -22.97 -19.88 -1.87
N ASP A 244 -23.05 -19.94 -3.20
CA ASP A 244 -24.15 -19.40 -3.98
C ASP A 244 -24.51 -17.95 -3.60
N VAL A 245 -23.48 -17.12 -3.39
CA VAL A 245 -23.63 -15.71 -3.04
C VAL A 245 -24.25 -14.95 -4.20
N ARG A 246 -25.46 -14.41 -4.01
CA ARG A 246 -26.21 -13.71 -5.06
C ARG A 246 -26.15 -12.21 -4.87
N VAL A 247 -25.80 -11.51 -5.95
CA VAL A 247 -25.81 -10.03 -6.00
C VAL A 247 -26.39 -9.55 -7.32
N PRO A 248 -27.08 -8.40 -7.36
CA PRO A 248 -27.60 -7.82 -8.59
C PRO A 248 -26.52 -7.61 -9.65
N ILE A 249 -26.89 -7.74 -10.94
CA ILE A 249 -25.97 -7.51 -12.06
C ILE A 249 -25.35 -6.10 -12.05
N ASP A 250 -26.04 -5.12 -11.48
CA ASP A 250 -25.56 -3.75 -11.37
C ASP A 250 -24.39 -3.59 -10.37
N ASN A 251 -24.08 -4.64 -9.60
CA ASN A 251 -22.93 -4.67 -8.72
C ASN A 251 -21.59 -4.93 -9.46
N ILE A 252 -21.64 -5.23 -10.77
CA ILE A 252 -20.43 -5.38 -11.58
C ILE A 252 -19.75 -4.03 -11.80
N ILE A 253 -18.42 -4.00 -11.66
CA ILE A 253 -17.62 -2.79 -11.89
C ILE A 253 -17.12 -2.80 -13.33
N LEU A 254 -17.36 -1.73 -14.10
CA LEU A 254 -16.91 -1.51 -15.48
C LEU A 254 -17.46 -2.52 -16.52
N GLY A 255 -17.96 -3.69 -16.09
CA GLY A 255 -18.53 -4.74 -16.96
C GLY A 255 -17.76 -6.05 -16.95
N GLU A 256 -18.34 -7.07 -17.60
CA GLU A 256 -17.79 -8.42 -17.67
C GLU A 256 -16.45 -8.47 -18.41
N GLY A 257 -15.55 -9.32 -17.94
CA GLY A 257 -14.23 -9.52 -18.53
C GLY A 257 -13.23 -8.38 -18.29
N ARG A 258 -13.58 -7.37 -17.50
CA ARG A 258 -12.75 -6.19 -17.25
C ARG A 258 -11.97 -6.24 -15.90
N GLY A 259 -12.09 -7.35 -15.14
CA GLY A 259 -11.47 -7.50 -13.83
C GLY A 259 -9.95 -7.38 -13.83
N PHE A 260 -9.26 -7.91 -14.83
CA PHE A 260 -7.81 -7.78 -14.95
C PHE A 260 -7.37 -6.31 -15.16
N GLU A 261 -8.09 -5.56 -15.99
CA GLU A 261 -7.85 -4.13 -16.21
C GLU A 261 -8.00 -3.32 -14.92
N ILE A 262 -9.07 -3.57 -14.18
CA ILE A 262 -9.33 -2.93 -12.88
C ILE A 262 -8.21 -3.26 -11.89
N ALA A 263 -7.79 -4.54 -11.81
CA ALA A 263 -6.71 -4.97 -10.92
C ALA A 263 -5.40 -4.24 -11.22
N GLN A 264 -5.03 -4.09 -12.50
CA GLN A 264 -3.82 -3.38 -12.88
C GLN A 264 -3.92 -1.86 -12.59
N GLY A 265 -5.09 -1.26 -12.80
CA GLY A 265 -5.36 0.14 -12.49
C GLY A 265 -5.26 0.46 -11.00
N ARG A 266 -5.75 -0.46 -10.14
CA ARG A 266 -5.72 -0.35 -8.67
C ARG A 266 -4.32 -0.55 -8.08
N LEU A 267 -3.62 -1.59 -8.53
CA LEU A 267 -2.35 -2.00 -7.90
C LEU A 267 -1.18 -1.08 -8.24
N GLY A 268 -1.22 -0.37 -9.37
CA GLY A 268 -0.15 0.55 -9.79
C GLY A 268 0.09 1.68 -8.79
N PRO A 269 -0.92 2.55 -8.54
CA PRO A 269 -0.82 3.63 -7.55
C PRO A 269 -0.57 3.12 -6.12
N GLY A 270 -1.24 2.04 -5.70
CA GLY A 270 -1.05 1.44 -4.38
C GLY A 270 0.40 1.05 -4.09
N ARG A 271 1.09 0.46 -5.06
CA ARG A 271 2.51 0.05 -4.93
C ARG A 271 3.45 1.22 -4.66
N PHE A 272 3.25 2.33 -5.35
CA PHE A 272 4.01 3.56 -5.14
C PHE A 272 3.80 4.14 -3.73
N GLN A 273 2.54 4.25 -3.29
CA GLN A 273 2.20 4.79 -1.97
C GLN A 273 2.79 3.93 -0.84
N TYR A 274 2.75 2.60 -0.97
CA TYR A 274 3.43 1.70 -0.02
C TYR A 274 4.95 1.91 0.01
N ALA A 275 5.58 2.15 -1.13
CA ALA A 275 7.02 2.39 -1.16
C ALA A 275 7.39 3.63 -0.34
N MET A 276 6.60 4.72 -0.42
CA MET A 276 6.85 5.92 0.38
C MET A 276 6.56 5.70 1.88
N THR A 277 5.51 4.95 2.22
CA THR A 277 5.26 4.49 3.60
C THR A 277 6.47 3.78 4.19
N ASN A 278 7.10 2.88 3.41
CA ASN A 278 8.30 2.15 3.84
C ASN A 278 9.51 3.08 4.06
N VAL A 279 9.65 4.14 3.27
CA VAL A 279 10.68 5.18 3.50
C VAL A 279 10.41 5.89 4.85
N GLY A 280 9.16 6.24 5.14
CA GLY A 280 8.76 6.85 6.42
C GLY A 280 9.04 5.94 7.62
N MET A 281 8.70 4.65 7.54
CA MET A 281 9.04 3.66 8.56
C MET A 281 10.56 3.58 8.79
N ALA A 282 11.33 3.48 7.71
CA ALA A 282 12.79 3.41 7.79
C ALA A 282 13.38 4.67 8.44
N GLN A 283 12.87 5.86 8.09
CA GLN A 283 13.29 7.11 8.69
C GLN A 283 12.98 7.14 10.20
N ARG A 284 11.78 6.70 10.62
CA ARG A 284 11.41 6.61 12.04
C ARG A 284 12.35 5.68 12.80
N MET A 285 12.66 4.52 12.25
CA MET A 285 13.58 3.56 12.87
C MET A 285 15.00 4.13 12.98
N LEU A 286 15.48 4.85 11.97
CA LEU A 286 16.77 5.54 12.03
C LEU A 286 16.81 6.58 13.17
N ASP A 287 15.75 7.37 13.33
CA ASP A 287 15.65 8.37 14.40
C ASP A 287 15.65 7.71 15.79
N LEU A 288 14.94 6.58 15.94
CA LEU A 288 14.96 5.77 17.15
C LEU A 288 16.35 5.18 17.42
N MET A 289 17.05 4.68 16.39
CA MET A 289 18.44 4.20 16.52
C MET A 289 19.34 5.33 17.02
N CYS A 290 19.30 6.51 16.42
CA CYS A 290 20.10 7.66 16.82
C CYS A 290 19.85 8.07 18.28
N THR A 291 18.58 8.08 18.71
CA THR A 291 18.21 8.36 20.10
C THR A 291 18.76 7.28 21.05
N ARG A 292 18.59 6.01 20.68
CA ARG A 292 19.02 4.86 21.51
C ARG A 292 20.51 4.85 21.76
N VAL A 293 21.32 5.11 20.75
CA VAL A 293 22.80 5.02 20.87
C VAL A 293 23.39 6.10 21.79
N GLU A 294 22.68 7.22 21.96
CA GLU A 294 23.04 8.27 22.92
C GLU A 294 22.71 7.90 24.38
N GLN A 295 21.67 7.09 24.58
CA GLN A 295 21.14 6.74 25.88
C GLN A 295 21.75 5.47 26.47
N ARG A 296 22.14 4.50 25.63
CA ARG A 296 22.52 3.14 26.06
C ARG A 296 24.03 2.99 26.18
N GLU A 297 24.45 2.44 27.31
CA GLU A 297 25.84 2.07 27.57
C GLU A 297 25.99 0.53 27.63
N ALA A 298 27.12 0.04 27.11
CA ALA A 298 27.53 -1.35 27.17
C ALA A 298 29.07 -1.40 27.23
N PHE A 299 29.62 -2.28 28.04
CA PHE A 299 31.08 -2.46 28.19
C PHE A 299 31.83 -1.14 28.55
N GLY A 300 31.19 -0.25 29.32
CA GLY A 300 31.77 1.02 29.78
C GLY A 300 31.78 2.13 28.74
N SER A 301 31.10 1.96 27.61
CA SER A 301 30.99 2.97 26.53
C SER A 301 29.58 3.13 26.05
N LYS A 302 29.22 4.30 25.51
CA LYS A 302 27.93 4.48 24.81
C LYS A 302 27.89 3.70 23.54
N LEU A 303 26.71 3.23 23.12
CA LEU A 303 26.58 2.49 21.86
C LEU A 303 27.06 3.30 20.66
N ARG A 304 26.93 4.62 20.66
CA ARG A 304 27.44 5.52 19.61
C ARG A 304 28.96 5.43 19.40
N ASP A 305 29.71 4.94 20.40
CA ASP A 305 31.17 4.86 20.33
C ASP A 305 31.67 3.61 19.61
N PHE A 306 30.77 2.62 19.39
CA PHE A 306 31.09 1.41 18.63
C PHE A 306 31.05 1.66 17.12
N SER A 307 32.13 1.31 16.41
CA SER A 307 32.28 1.54 14.98
C SER A 307 31.20 0.85 14.15
N SER A 308 30.85 -0.40 14.49
CA SER A 308 29.79 -1.17 13.80
C SER A 308 28.43 -0.47 13.86
N VAL A 309 28.08 0.09 15.04
CA VAL A 309 26.82 0.83 15.22
C VAL A 309 26.77 2.10 14.37
N ARG A 310 27.89 2.86 14.34
CA ARG A 310 27.99 4.04 13.46
C ARG A 310 27.86 3.67 11.97
N GLN A 311 28.44 2.55 11.56
CA GLN A 311 28.33 2.06 10.20
C GLN A 311 26.89 1.65 9.84
N ASP A 312 26.16 1.04 10.77
CA ASP A 312 24.74 0.67 10.54
C ASP A 312 23.86 1.91 10.38
N ILE A 313 24.06 2.94 11.20
CA ILE A 313 23.38 4.25 11.07
C ILE A 313 23.70 4.88 9.71
N ALA A 314 24.97 4.90 9.30
CA ALA A 314 25.38 5.48 8.01
C ALA A 314 24.77 4.72 6.82
N ARG A 315 24.79 3.38 6.84
CA ARG A 315 24.16 2.56 5.79
C ARG A 315 22.65 2.82 5.71
N ALA A 316 21.95 2.86 6.86
CA ALA A 316 20.52 3.16 6.90
C ALA A 316 20.24 4.54 6.27
N ARG A 317 21.00 5.58 6.63
CA ARG A 317 20.85 6.93 6.08
C ARG A 317 21.03 6.94 4.56
N CYS A 318 22.09 6.31 4.04
CA CYS A 318 22.33 6.24 2.60
C CYS A 318 21.19 5.52 1.87
N SER A 319 20.74 4.38 2.40
CA SER A 319 19.68 3.59 1.78
C SER A 319 18.32 4.31 1.77
N ILE A 320 18.00 5.06 2.83
CA ILE A 320 16.80 5.89 2.92
C ILE A 320 16.80 6.97 1.85
N GLU A 321 17.91 7.71 1.68
CA GLU A 321 18.00 8.76 0.65
C GLU A 321 17.89 8.19 -0.77
N GLN A 322 18.56 7.07 -1.05
CA GLN A 322 18.46 6.41 -2.33
C GLN A 322 17.02 6.00 -2.66
N ALA A 323 16.32 5.40 -1.70
CA ALA A 323 14.94 4.96 -1.88
C ALA A 323 13.99 6.16 -2.02
N ARG A 324 14.13 7.21 -1.20
CA ARG A 324 13.35 8.45 -1.27
C ARG A 324 13.44 9.07 -2.66
N LEU A 325 14.64 9.27 -3.18
CA LEU A 325 14.85 9.83 -4.51
C LEU A 325 14.25 8.96 -5.62
N LEU A 326 14.35 7.63 -5.50
CA LEU A 326 13.75 6.72 -6.45
C LEU A 326 12.22 6.80 -6.42
N VAL A 327 11.61 6.89 -5.23
CA VAL A 327 10.14 7.00 -5.09
C VAL A 327 9.64 8.34 -5.63
N LEU A 328 10.32 9.45 -5.36
CA LEU A 328 9.99 10.76 -5.93
C LEU A 328 10.09 10.73 -7.46
N LYS A 329 11.11 10.06 -8.01
CA LYS A 329 11.23 9.87 -9.46
C LYS A 329 10.08 9.03 -10.03
N ALA A 330 9.69 7.97 -9.36
CA ALA A 330 8.54 7.15 -9.75
C ALA A 330 7.24 7.96 -9.74
N ALA A 331 7.02 8.79 -8.71
CA ALA A 331 5.88 9.69 -8.61
C ALA A 331 5.80 10.67 -9.78
N ALA A 332 6.92 11.35 -10.08
CA ALA A 332 7.00 12.27 -11.19
C ALA A 332 6.73 11.60 -12.56
N GLU A 333 7.18 10.35 -12.74
CA GLU A 333 6.90 9.61 -13.98
C GLU A 333 5.44 9.13 -14.03
N MET A 334 4.81 8.81 -12.90
CA MET A 334 3.37 8.51 -12.83
C MET A 334 2.52 9.70 -13.22
N ASP A 335 2.83 10.90 -12.69
CA ASP A 335 2.13 12.14 -13.05
C ASP A 335 2.26 12.47 -14.53
N LYS A 336 3.39 12.13 -15.14
CA LYS A 336 3.70 12.43 -16.54
C LYS A 336 3.09 11.43 -17.53
N SER A 337 3.10 10.13 -17.21
CA SER A 337 2.85 9.05 -18.19
C SER A 337 1.87 7.99 -17.68
N GLY A 338 1.26 8.22 -16.52
CA GLY A 338 0.37 7.28 -15.86
C GLY A 338 1.05 5.97 -15.42
N ALA A 339 0.32 5.11 -14.75
CA ALA A 339 0.86 3.85 -14.22
C ALA A 339 1.45 2.93 -15.31
N LYS A 340 0.87 2.93 -16.52
CA LYS A 340 1.38 2.13 -17.65
C LYS A 340 2.74 2.62 -18.14
N GLY A 341 2.96 3.92 -18.21
CA GLY A 341 4.23 4.52 -18.63
C GLY A 341 5.31 4.45 -17.56
N ALA A 342 4.92 4.46 -16.27
CA ALA A 342 5.84 4.41 -15.13
C ALA A 342 6.07 2.98 -14.57
N ARG A 343 5.65 1.93 -15.28
CA ARG A 343 5.63 0.53 -14.79
C ARG A 343 6.99 -0.03 -14.38
N ASP A 344 8.08 0.43 -14.99
CA ASP A 344 9.46 0.09 -14.61
C ASP A 344 9.82 0.70 -13.26
N TYR A 345 9.54 2.00 -13.06
CA TYR A 345 9.71 2.68 -11.79
C TYR A 345 8.83 2.10 -10.68
N ILE A 346 7.57 1.76 -10.98
CA ILE A 346 6.67 1.08 -10.03
C ILE A 346 7.27 -0.24 -9.56
N SER A 347 7.86 -1.03 -10.49
CA SER A 347 8.55 -2.27 -10.13
C SER A 347 9.79 -2.01 -9.26
N MET A 348 10.61 -1.01 -9.61
CA MET A 348 11.81 -0.66 -8.84
C MET A 348 11.46 -0.25 -7.40
N VAL A 349 10.48 0.64 -7.21
CA VAL A 349 10.12 1.12 -5.86
C VAL A 349 9.47 0.04 -5.02
N LYS A 350 8.74 -0.90 -5.63
CA LYS A 350 8.14 -2.04 -4.93
C LYS A 350 9.19 -3.06 -4.46
N ILE A 351 10.31 -3.18 -5.17
CA ILE A 351 11.45 -3.99 -4.73
C ILE A 351 12.22 -3.27 -3.62
N VAL A 352 12.53 -1.99 -3.81
CA VAL A 352 13.45 -1.23 -2.94
C VAL A 352 12.79 -0.83 -1.63
N GLY A 353 11.56 -0.31 -1.66
CA GLY A 353 10.89 0.24 -0.47
C GLY A 353 10.69 -0.76 0.66
N PRO A 354 10.00 -1.91 0.44
CA PRO A 354 9.80 -2.91 1.48
C PRO A 354 11.11 -3.52 1.99
N LYS A 355 12.07 -3.73 1.10
CA LYS A 355 13.40 -4.23 1.49
C LYS A 355 14.13 -3.23 2.39
N LEU A 356 14.06 -1.92 2.08
CA LEU A 356 14.62 -0.87 2.93
C LEU A 356 14.04 -0.93 4.34
N ALA A 357 12.69 -0.91 4.47
CA ALA A 357 12.04 -0.94 5.79
C ALA A 357 12.44 -2.18 6.59
N HIS A 358 12.47 -3.34 5.95
CA HIS A 358 12.88 -4.60 6.57
C HIS A 358 14.34 -4.56 7.04
N ASP A 359 15.29 -4.12 6.21
CA ASP A 359 16.73 -4.12 6.52
C ASP A 359 17.04 -3.10 7.64
N VAL A 360 16.40 -1.92 7.63
CA VAL A 360 16.59 -0.92 8.68
C VAL A 360 15.96 -1.38 10.00
N ALA A 361 14.78 -2.05 9.95
CA ALA A 361 14.16 -2.62 11.14
C ALA A 361 15.05 -3.68 11.79
N GLU A 362 15.65 -4.58 11.01
CA GLU A 362 16.59 -5.58 11.53
C GLU A 362 17.76 -4.93 12.29
N ARG A 363 18.35 -3.87 11.74
CA ARG A 363 19.44 -3.15 12.40
C ARG A 363 18.96 -2.39 13.64
N ALA A 364 17.78 -1.80 13.59
CA ALA A 364 17.16 -1.14 14.76
C ALA A 364 16.90 -2.15 15.88
N MET A 365 16.34 -3.32 15.58
CA MET A 365 16.12 -4.40 16.55
C MET A 365 17.42 -4.78 17.23
N GLN A 366 18.50 -4.96 16.48
CA GLN A 366 19.81 -5.33 17.02
C GLN A 366 20.36 -4.26 17.97
N ILE A 367 20.21 -2.96 17.66
CA ILE A 367 20.65 -1.83 18.52
C ILE A 367 19.79 -1.73 19.79
N PHE A 368 18.49 -2.02 19.69
CA PHE A 368 17.57 -1.99 20.83
C PHE A 368 17.66 -3.22 21.72
N GLY A 369 18.16 -4.36 21.18
CA GLY A 369 18.23 -5.64 21.89
C GLY A 369 16.82 -6.16 22.22
N GLY A 370 16.58 -6.67 23.43
CA GLY A 370 15.28 -7.21 23.84
C GLY A 370 14.09 -6.26 23.63
N LYS A 371 14.28 -4.95 23.79
CA LYS A 371 13.23 -3.95 23.48
C LYS A 371 12.89 -3.87 21.98
N GLY A 372 13.83 -4.22 21.11
CA GLY A 372 13.61 -4.17 19.66
C GLY A 372 12.70 -5.30 19.16
N VAL A 373 12.57 -6.39 19.91
CA VAL A 373 11.72 -7.55 19.57
C VAL A 373 10.44 -7.62 20.40
N SER A 374 10.23 -6.67 21.32
CA SER A 374 9.05 -6.58 22.17
C SER A 374 8.09 -5.49 21.69
N GLY A 375 6.87 -5.49 22.24
CA GLY A 375 5.88 -4.41 22.06
C GLY A 375 6.26 -3.06 22.72
N ASP A 376 7.37 -2.99 23.48
CA ASP A 376 7.83 -1.73 24.09
C ASP A 376 8.27 -0.66 23.07
N THR A 377 8.45 -1.05 21.81
CA THR A 377 8.81 -0.16 20.71
C THR A 377 8.08 -0.57 19.42
N PRO A 378 7.85 0.35 18.47
CA PRO A 378 7.19 0.02 17.21
C PRO A 378 8.08 -0.78 16.25
N ILE A 379 9.32 -1.10 16.62
CA ILE A 379 10.31 -1.68 15.70
C ILE A 379 9.92 -3.07 15.23
N ALA A 380 9.42 -3.93 16.13
CA ALA A 380 8.99 -5.30 15.81
C ALA A 380 7.82 -5.28 14.81
N GLU A 381 6.83 -4.41 15.01
CA GLU A 381 5.71 -4.23 14.08
C GLU A 381 6.20 -3.72 12.71
N MET A 382 7.09 -2.72 12.69
CA MET A 382 7.66 -2.19 11.44
C MET A 382 8.49 -3.24 10.69
N TYR A 383 9.19 -4.15 11.40
CA TYR A 383 9.88 -5.29 10.79
C TYR A 383 8.88 -6.24 10.11
N VAL A 384 7.81 -6.61 10.82
CA VAL A 384 6.73 -7.45 10.30
C VAL A 384 6.09 -6.83 9.05
N MET A 385 5.77 -5.53 9.11
CA MET A 385 5.21 -4.79 7.97
C MET A 385 6.18 -4.75 6.78
N GLY A 386 7.44 -4.43 6.98
CA GLY A 386 8.46 -4.45 5.93
C GLY A 386 8.57 -5.83 5.27
N ARG A 387 8.52 -6.92 6.05
CA ARG A 387 8.56 -8.29 5.52
C ARG A 387 7.27 -8.66 4.77
N LEU A 388 6.10 -8.29 5.30
CA LEU A 388 4.82 -8.52 4.66
C LEU A 388 4.73 -7.83 3.30
N MET A 389 5.18 -6.57 3.20
CA MET A 389 5.13 -5.78 1.98
C MET A 389 6.02 -6.33 0.85
N ARG A 390 6.96 -7.23 1.13
CA ARG A 390 7.72 -7.97 0.11
C ARG A 390 6.92 -9.09 -0.57
N ILE A 391 5.73 -9.41 -0.03
CA ILE A 391 4.82 -10.43 -0.56
C ILE A 391 3.54 -9.79 -1.10
N ALA A 392 2.93 -8.89 -0.33
CA ALA A 392 1.67 -8.21 -0.68
C ALA A 392 1.82 -7.38 -1.96
N ASP A 393 0.73 -7.25 -2.73
CA ASP A 393 0.66 -6.54 -4.02
C ASP A 393 1.68 -7.02 -5.07
N GLY A 394 2.03 -8.29 -5.01
CA GLY A 394 3.00 -8.98 -5.83
C GLY A 394 4.35 -9.14 -5.12
N PRO A 395 4.86 -10.37 -5.04
CA PRO A 395 6.16 -10.65 -4.41
C PRO A 395 7.33 -10.05 -5.19
N ASP A 396 8.48 -9.90 -4.51
CA ASP A 396 9.72 -9.35 -5.07
C ASP A 396 10.04 -9.97 -6.45
N GLU A 397 9.88 -11.28 -6.60
CA GLU A 397 10.20 -12.05 -7.81
C GLU A 397 9.35 -11.63 -9.02
N VAL A 398 8.07 -11.31 -8.81
CA VAL A 398 7.17 -10.83 -9.88
C VAL A 398 7.66 -9.49 -10.41
N HIS A 399 8.03 -8.57 -9.50
CA HIS A 399 8.52 -7.24 -9.88
C HIS A 399 9.91 -7.30 -10.50
N MET A 400 10.81 -8.14 -9.97
CA MET A 400 12.14 -8.36 -10.54
C MET A 400 12.06 -8.94 -11.95
N ASN A 401 11.21 -9.97 -12.17
CA ASN A 401 11.00 -10.55 -13.48
C ASN A 401 10.42 -9.55 -14.48
N GLN A 402 9.43 -8.75 -14.06
CA GLN A 402 8.86 -7.69 -14.92
C GLN A 402 9.91 -6.64 -15.28
N LEU A 403 10.67 -6.16 -14.29
CA LEU A 403 11.71 -5.15 -14.50
C LEU A 403 12.80 -5.65 -15.44
N ALA A 404 13.27 -6.89 -15.26
CA ALA A 404 14.27 -7.49 -16.12
C ALA A 404 13.79 -7.57 -17.58
N LYS A 405 12.56 -8.03 -17.83
CA LYS A 405 11.97 -8.07 -19.18
C LYS A 405 11.89 -6.70 -19.83
N LEU A 406 11.49 -5.67 -19.08
CA LEU A 406 11.42 -4.30 -19.57
C LEU A 406 12.81 -3.75 -19.91
N THR A 407 13.80 -4.01 -19.06
CA THR A 407 15.19 -3.56 -19.26
C THR A 407 15.79 -4.20 -20.50
N MET A 408 15.64 -5.52 -20.67
CA MET A 408 16.14 -6.24 -21.86
C MET A 408 15.48 -5.72 -23.14
N ALA A 409 14.15 -5.49 -23.14
CA ALA A 409 13.45 -4.95 -24.29
C ALA A 409 13.92 -3.51 -24.64
N GLN A 410 14.14 -2.66 -23.64
CA GLN A 410 14.67 -1.30 -23.85
C GLN A 410 16.09 -1.32 -24.44
N THR A 411 16.94 -2.24 -23.95
CA THR A 411 18.31 -2.41 -24.46
C THR A 411 18.30 -2.87 -25.92
N GLU A 412 17.44 -3.81 -26.29
CA GLU A 412 17.32 -4.30 -27.67
C GLU A 412 16.84 -3.19 -28.63
N ILE A 413 15.83 -2.39 -28.23
CA ILE A 413 15.40 -1.23 -29.02
C ILE A 413 16.57 -0.24 -29.18
N ALA A 414 17.33 0.05 -28.14
CA ALA A 414 18.49 0.96 -28.22
C ALA A 414 19.57 0.44 -29.16
N ARG A 415 19.83 -0.88 -29.20
CA ARG A 415 20.75 -1.51 -30.17
C ARG A 415 20.25 -1.34 -31.62
N GLN A 416 18.97 -1.58 -31.86
CA GLN A 416 18.37 -1.42 -33.20
C GLN A 416 18.41 0.02 -33.71
N GLU A 417 18.30 1.00 -32.78
CA GLU A 417 18.43 2.45 -33.09
C GLU A 417 19.86 2.94 -33.17
N GLY A 418 20.89 2.08 -33.02
CA GLY A 418 22.29 2.41 -33.08
C GLY A 418 22.80 3.20 -31.87
N SER A 419 22.04 3.23 -30.76
CA SER A 419 22.39 3.91 -29.52
C SER A 419 22.88 2.97 -28.40
N GLY A 420 22.97 1.69 -28.68
CA GLY A 420 23.51 0.66 -27.78
C GLY A 420 25.03 0.78 -27.67
N GLY A 421 25.57 0.47 -26.49
CA GLY A 421 26.97 0.50 -26.21
C GLY A 421 27.81 -0.45 -27.08
N VAL A 422 29.14 -0.35 -26.99
CA VAL A 422 30.08 -1.18 -27.73
C VAL A 422 29.78 -2.66 -27.47
N ASP A 423 29.60 -3.41 -28.54
CA ASP A 423 29.49 -4.86 -28.47
C ASP A 423 30.89 -5.44 -28.21
N TRP A 424 31.15 -5.86 -26.97
CA TRP A 424 32.43 -6.47 -26.56
C TRP A 424 32.57 -7.90 -27.04
N TYR A 425 31.50 -8.53 -27.48
CA TYR A 425 31.43 -9.93 -27.88
C TYR A 425 31.25 -10.06 -29.41
N GLY A 426 31.51 -8.98 -30.17
CA GLY A 426 31.23 -8.89 -31.60
C GLY A 426 31.42 -10.21 -32.36
N ASP A 427 30.37 -10.62 -33.07
CA ASP A 427 30.40 -11.72 -34.03
C ASP A 427 31.27 -11.36 -35.23
#